data_caa0ce91f76865dc0d620e34b9fe7168
#
_entry.id   caa0ce91f76865dc0d620e34b9fe7168
#
_cell.length_a   1.000
_cell.length_b   1.000
_cell.length_c   1.000
_cell.angle_alpha   90.00
_cell.angle_beta   90.00
_cell.angle_gamma   90.00
#
_symmetry.space_group_name_H-M   'P 1'
#
loop_
_entity.id
_entity.type
_entity.pdbx_description
1 polymer ?
#
loop_
_entity_poly.entity_id
_entity_poly.type
_entity_poly.pdbx_seq_one_letter_code
_entity_poly.pdbx_strand_id
1 'polypeptide(L)'
;MKINKAASLLLMTLLLFTACSTKSDNDQLEFVGNLNPTPEALEKSSKEAKTEEKSSILSDTTKTLTTKEVEDVSQPPVINPTEIPSVPIADLISVSRDEGIMTTVEAVRALGPSVVQISADTAVISLYNQIVPQTGVGSGIIIDKLGNILTNNHVVEGADLVTVTLNDGRSYPATLVGSDNITDLAVIKISAAKLIPAKFGRSADLQVGEDVIAVGHALGLKGGPTVSKGVVSALERTIQTDAQRAMVDLIQTDASINPGNSGGPLANSKGEVIGINTAIIDDSNGIGFAINIDDAHVVVDQILASGTVLRGFLGITPFNVTDSIREQINLPVADGVIIASVVTGFPAEKSGLQREDVIVMLNEVSIENAGDLSKFLLDNPPGSEVQVRFYRNGELQTMVIVLADKPD
;
A
#
# COMPACT_ATOMS: atom_id res chain seq x y z
N MET A 1 64.22 7.94 -36.80
CA MET A 1 64.76 6.98 -37.80
C MET A 1 63.71 5.89 -38.03
N LYS A 2 63.17 5.87 -39.26
CA LYS A 2 62.39 4.82 -39.97
C LYS A 2 61.18 4.25 -39.27
N ILE A 3 59.91 4.63 -39.61
CA ILE A 3 59.14 4.24 -40.80
C ILE A 3 59.02 2.72 -40.97
N ASN A 4 57.86 2.10 -40.81
CA ASN A 4 57.22 1.42 -41.92
C ASN A 4 55.72 1.11 -41.64
N LYS A 5 54.95 1.41 -42.66
CA LYS A 5 53.54 1.14 -42.98
C LYS A 5 53.36 -0.28 -43.49
N ALA A 6 52.17 -0.84 -43.38
CA ALA A 6 51.39 -1.64 -44.34
C ALA A 6 50.10 -2.05 -43.65
N ALA A 7 48.93 -1.71 -43.97
CA ALA A 7 48.03 -1.75 -45.13
C ALA A 7 47.85 -3.17 -45.72
N SER A 8 46.64 -3.77 -45.57
CA SER A 8 45.92 -4.64 -46.56
C SER A 8 44.69 -5.18 -45.88
N LEU A 9 43.54 -4.91 -46.31
CA LEU A 9 42.70 -5.27 -47.47
C LEU A 9 41.74 -6.44 -47.16
N LEU A 10 40.50 -6.11 -47.03
CA LEU A 10 39.26 -6.67 -47.59
C LEU A 10 39.26 -8.17 -47.97
N LEU A 11 38.33 -8.95 -47.39
CA LEU A 11 37.60 -9.98 -48.14
C LEU A 11 36.19 -10.21 -47.62
N MET A 12 35.26 -9.88 -48.48
CA MET A 12 33.83 -10.12 -48.47
C MET A 12 33.59 -11.56 -48.94
N THR A 13 32.92 -12.41 -48.15
CA THR A 13 32.37 -13.66 -48.66
C THR A 13 30.90 -13.76 -48.32
N LEU A 14 30.13 -13.61 -49.39
CA LEU A 14 28.68 -13.90 -49.55
C LEU A 14 28.53 -15.43 -49.60
N LEU A 15 27.71 -16.00 -48.72
CA LEU A 15 27.22 -17.39 -48.88
C LEU A 15 25.72 -17.40 -48.77
N LEU A 16 25.14 -17.55 -49.96
CA LEU A 16 23.76 -18.01 -50.21
C LEU A 16 23.63 -19.48 -49.77
N PHE A 17 22.62 -19.76 -48.94
CA PHE A 17 22.08 -21.10 -48.87
C PHE A 17 20.58 -21.09 -49.10
N THR A 18 20.22 -21.89 -50.02
CA THR A 18 18.93 -22.20 -50.65
C THR A 18 17.92 -22.81 -49.69
N ALA A 19 16.68 -22.49 -49.93
CA ALA A 19 15.46 -23.02 -49.37
C ALA A 19 15.33 -24.52 -49.42
N CYS A 20 14.80 -25.13 -48.39
CA CYS A 20 14.03 -26.36 -48.50
C CYS A 20 12.72 -26.21 -47.67
N SER A 21 11.64 -26.32 -48.39
CA SER A 21 10.23 -26.26 -47.95
C SER A 21 9.82 -27.56 -47.30
N THR A 22 9.24 -27.52 -46.08
CA THR A 22 8.26 -28.51 -45.67
C THR A 22 7.09 -27.79 -45.00
N LYS A 23 5.91 -28.00 -45.60
CA LYS A 23 4.59 -27.61 -45.11
C LYS A 23 4.29 -28.31 -43.80
N SER A 24 3.78 -27.57 -42.81
CA SER A 24 2.88 -28.09 -41.80
C SER A 24 1.87 -27.01 -41.41
N ASP A 25 0.67 -27.44 -41.23
CA ASP A 25 -0.62 -26.78 -41.29
C ASP A 25 -0.80 -25.59 -40.33
N ASN A 26 -1.54 -24.62 -40.83
CA ASN A 26 -2.13 -23.46 -40.16
C ASN A 26 -3.14 -23.84 -39.09
N ASP A 27 -3.01 -23.24 -37.93
CA ASP A 27 -4.17 -22.78 -37.15
C ASP A 27 -3.97 -21.28 -36.88
N GLN A 28 -4.72 -20.48 -37.63
CA GLN A 28 -4.85 -19.05 -37.42
C GLN A 28 -5.81 -18.80 -36.25
N LEU A 29 -5.33 -18.27 -35.15
CA LEU A 29 -6.15 -17.59 -34.17
C LEU A 29 -6.37 -16.14 -34.65
N GLU A 30 -7.58 -15.91 -35.19
CA GLU A 30 -8.08 -14.58 -35.50
C GLU A 30 -8.24 -13.75 -34.21
N PHE A 31 -7.56 -12.64 -34.19
CA PHE A 31 -7.76 -11.55 -33.20
C PHE A 31 -9.07 -10.84 -33.54
N VAL A 32 -10.16 -11.15 -32.82
CA VAL A 32 -11.43 -10.42 -32.93
C VAL A 32 -11.31 -9.11 -32.15
N GLY A 33 -11.33 -8.02 -32.89
CA GLY A 33 -11.28 -6.67 -32.34
C GLY A 33 -12.52 -6.33 -31.50
N ASN A 34 -12.26 -5.62 -30.43
CA ASN A 34 -13.22 -4.99 -29.55
C ASN A 34 -14.12 -4.02 -30.34
N LEU A 35 -15.39 -4.36 -30.50
CA LEU A 35 -16.45 -3.44 -30.93
C LEU A 35 -17.28 -3.06 -29.71
N ASN A 36 -17.14 -1.83 -29.27
CA ASN A 36 -18.05 -1.23 -28.30
C ASN A 36 -19.49 -1.20 -28.87
N PRO A 37 -20.51 -1.68 -28.14
CA PRO A 37 -21.88 -1.58 -28.58
C PRO A 37 -22.40 -0.15 -28.47
N THR A 38 -23.06 0.31 -29.53
CA THR A 38 -23.77 1.58 -29.59
C THR A 38 -24.99 1.60 -28.67
N PRO A 39 -25.49 2.79 -28.23
CA PRO A 39 -26.54 2.93 -27.22
C PRO A 39 -27.91 2.34 -27.55
N GLU A 40 -28.17 1.95 -28.77
CA GLU A 40 -29.46 1.37 -29.21
C GLU A 40 -29.67 -0.09 -28.80
N ALA A 41 -28.62 -0.81 -28.40
CA ALA A 41 -28.74 -2.22 -28.03
C ALA A 41 -29.19 -2.45 -26.58
N LEU A 42 -29.13 -1.42 -25.73
CA LEU A 42 -29.47 -1.51 -24.30
C LEU A 42 -30.97 -1.33 -23.99
N GLU A 43 -31.77 -0.81 -24.97
CA GLU A 43 -33.21 -0.60 -24.74
C GLU A 43 -34.08 -1.84 -25.01
N LYS A 44 -33.57 -2.84 -25.75
CA LYS A 44 -34.29 -4.08 -26.06
C LYS A 44 -34.16 -5.16 -24.98
N SER A 45 -33.08 -5.16 -24.21
CA SER A 45 -32.86 -6.16 -23.15
C SER A 45 -33.67 -5.90 -21.87
N SER A 46 -34.13 -4.68 -21.64
CA SER A 46 -34.89 -4.34 -20.42
C SER A 46 -36.40 -4.54 -20.52
N LYS A 47 -36.93 -4.85 -21.73
CA LYS A 47 -38.36 -5.10 -21.95
C LYS A 47 -38.77 -6.56 -21.91
N GLU A 48 -37.86 -7.50 -22.09
CA GLU A 48 -38.18 -8.95 -22.03
C GLU A 48 -38.11 -9.56 -20.64
N ALA A 49 -37.46 -8.88 -19.66
CA ALA A 49 -37.35 -9.36 -18.28
C ALA A 49 -38.53 -9.00 -17.38
N LYS A 50 -39.57 -8.31 -17.85
CA LYS A 50 -40.74 -7.89 -17.06
C LYS A 50 -42.05 -8.59 -17.34
N THR A 51 -42.07 -9.63 -18.16
CA THR A 51 -43.34 -10.28 -18.61
C THR A 51 -43.51 -11.72 -18.11
N GLU A 52 -42.57 -12.31 -17.37
CA GLU A 52 -42.66 -13.71 -16.90
C GLU A 52 -42.88 -13.91 -15.39
N GLU A 53 -43.17 -12.87 -14.61
CA GLU A 53 -43.41 -13.01 -13.20
C GLU A 53 -44.83 -12.60 -12.79
N LYS A 54 -45.84 -13.09 -13.53
CA LYS A 54 -47.25 -12.95 -13.11
C LYS A 54 -48.13 -14.05 -13.71
N SER A 55 -47.92 -15.32 -13.38
CA SER A 55 -48.93 -16.37 -13.55
C SER A 55 -48.46 -17.70 -12.98
N SER A 56 -48.57 -17.88 -11.65
CA SER A 56 -48.77 -19.23 -11.08
C SER A 56 -48.77 -19.12 -9.54
N ILE A 57 -49.87 -18.67 -8.95
CA ILE A 57 -50.31 -19.11 -7.62
C ILE A 57 -51.81 -18.80 -7.58
N LEU A 58 -52.64 -19.73 -7.97
CA LEU A 58 -54.02 -19.95 -7.52
C LEU A 58 -54.53 -21.28 -8.04
N SER A 59 -54.44 -22.32 -7.25
CA SER A 59 -55.46 -23.38 -7.20
C SER A 59 -55.11 -24.38 -6.09
N ASP A 60 -56.12 -24.53 -5.22
CA ASP A 60 -56.47 -25.72 -4.46
C ASP A 60 -55.60 -26.22 -3.30
N THR A 61 -56.06 -26.00 -2.09
CA THR A 61 -56.51 -27.16 -1.26
C THR A 61 -57.34 -26.67 -0.07
N THR A 62 -58.68 -26.73 -0.21
CA THR A 62 -59.62 -26.72 0.92
C THR A 62 -59.54 -28.09 1.60
N LYS A 63 -58.99 -28.20 2.79
CA LYS A 63 -59.17 -29.33 3.69
C LYS A 63 -59.73 -28.84 5.00
N THR A 64 -61.01 -29.24 5.16
CA THR A 64 -61.84 -29.19 6.38
C THR A 64 -61.06 -29.77 7.59
N LEU A 65 -60.82 -28.96 8.61
CA LEU A 65 -60.42 -29.44 9.93
C LEU A 65 -61.57 -29.21 10.92
N THR A 66 -62.06 -30.30 11.41
CA THR A 66 -63.04 -30.44 12.47
C THR A 66 -62.60 -29.78 13.76
N THR A 67 -63.54 -29.03 14.34
CA THR A 67 -63.49 -28.44 15.68
C THR A 67 -63.21 -29.50 16.73
N LYS A 68 -62.13 -29.32 17.49
CA LYS A 68 -61.94 -29.87 18.83
C LYS A 68 -61.98 -28.71 19.82
N GLU A 69 -62.75 -28.93 20.87
CA GLU A 69 -62.93 -28.02 22.00
C GLU A 69 -61.61 -27.49 22.52
N VAL A 70 -61.52 -26.16 22.68
CA VAL A 70 -60.43 -25.47 23.36
C VAL A 70 -60.86 -25.28 24.81
N GLU A 71 -60.15 -25.97 25.71
CA GLU A 71 -60.21 -25.73 27.14
C GLU A 71 -59.80 -24.28 27.47
N ASP A 72 -60.50 -23.69 28.37
CA ASP A 72 -60.37 -22.36 28.95
C ASP A 72 -58.94 -22.12 29.45
N VAL A 73 -58.14 -21.33 28.66
CA VAL A 73 -56.86 -20.85 29.11
C VAL A 73 -57.08 -19.53 29.81
N SER A 74 -57.01 -19.57 31.14
CA SER A 74 -56.96 -18.44 32.04
C SER A 74 -56.11 -17.28 31.51
N GLN A 75 -56.64 -16.06 31.62
CA GLN A 75 -55.99 -14.81 31.22
C GLN A 75 -54.55 -14.73 31.72
N PRO A 76 -53.60 -14.26 30.89
CA PRO A 76 -52.23 -14.02 31.33
C PRO A 76 -52.24 -12.97 32.46
N PRO A 77 -51.33 -13.07 33.44
CA PRO A 77 -51.25 -12.11 34.53
C PRO A 77 -51.05 -10.70 34.00
N VAL A 78 -51.88 -9.76 34.44
CA VAL A 78 -51.69 -8.33 34.20
C VAL A 78 -50.42 -7.94 34.93
N ILE A 79 -49.33 -7.78 34.17
CA ILE A 79 -48.11 -7.18 34.69
C ILE A 79 -48.39 -5.69 34.83
N ASN A 80 -48.62 -5.25 36.08
CA ASN A 80 -48.60 -3.82 36.37
C ASN A 80 -47.26 -3.25 35.81
N PRO A 81 -47.27 -2.15 35.05
CA PRO A 81 -46.06 -1.48 34.68
C PRO A 81 -45.38 -0.97 35.97
N THR A 82 -44.48 -1.78 36.52
CA THR A 82 -43.58 -1.34 37.57
C THR A 82 -42.83 -0.17 36.96
N GLU A 83 -42.86 0.97 37.60
CA GLU A 83 -42.17 2.20 37.22
C GLU A 83 -40.76 1.84 36.77
N ILE A 84 -40.51 1.92 35.46
CA ILE A 84 -39.12 1.93 34.93
C ILE A 84 -38.52 3.21 35.49
N PRO A 85 -37.49 3.14 36.36
CA PRO A 85 -36.86 4.37 36.84
C PRO A 85 -36.40 5.12 35.60
N SER A 86 -37.00 6.29 35.36
CA SER A 86 -36.54 7.20 34.30
C SER A 86 -35.19 7.74 34.72
N VAL A 87 -34.12 7.07 34.28
CA VAL A 87 -32.77 7.64 34.33
C VAL A 87 -32.82 8.82 33.37
N PRO A 88 -32.55 10.05 33.81
CA PRO A 88 -32.54 11.20 32.92
C PRO A 88 -31.52 10.93 31.79
N ILE A 89 -31.96 11.12 30.54
CA ILE A 89 -31.10 10.94 29.35
C ILE A 89 -29.81 11.77 29.49
N ALA A 90 -29.86 12.89 30.22
CA ALA A 90 -28.70 13.70 30.55
C ALA A 90 -27.59 12.94 31.32
N ASP A 91 -27.94 11.97 32.15
CA ASP A 91 -26.94 11.19 32.91
C ASP A 91 -26.39 9.99 32.14
N LEU A 92 -27.03 9.59 31.02
CA LEU A 92 -26.52 8.59 30.09
C LEU A 92 -25.54 9.18 29.07
N ILE A 93 -25.49 10.51 28.93
CA ILE A 93 -24.63 11.22 27.96
C ILE A 93 -23.31 11.71 28.58
N SER A 94 -23.10 11.54 29.87
CA SER A 94 -21.77 11.71 30.48
C SER A 94 -20.89 10.50 30.22
N VAL A 95 -20.70 10.14 28.96
CA VAL A 95 -19.49 9.45 28.54
C VAL A 95 -18.37 10.44 28.83
N SER A 96 -17.60 10.19 29.89
CA SER A 96 -16.34 10.88 30.13
C SER A 96 -15.55 10.77 28.82
N ARG A 97 -15.45 11.88 28.07
CA ARG A 97 -14.54 11.94 26.95
C ARG A 97 -13.16 11.67 27.55
N ASP A 98 -12.54 10.57 27.13
CA ASP A 98 -11.13 10.35 27.46
C ASP A 98 -10.37 11.61 27.11
N GLU A 99 -9.55 12.09 28.03
CA GLU A 99 -8.81 13.34 27.86
C GLU A 99 -7.97 13.21 26.57
N GLY A 100 -8.32 14.00 25.55
CA GLY A 100 -7.61 14.05 24.28
C GLY A 100 -8.37 13.55 23.04
N ILE A 101 -9.51 12.85 23.17
CA ILE A 101 -10.33 12.43 22.02
C ILE A 101 -11.05 13.63 21.44
N MET A 102 -10.78 13.91 20.15
CA MET A 102 -11.40 14.97 19.35
C MET A 102 -12.57 14.43 18.51
N THR A 103 -13.52 15.27 18.22
CA THR A 103 -14.45 15.00 17.10
C THR A 103 -13.69 15.05 15.79
N THR A 104 -14.19 14.38 14.74
CA THR A 104 -13.58 14.45 13.38
C THR A 104 -13.34 15.89 12.93
N VAL A 105 -14.28 16.80 13.20
CA VAL A 105 -14.15 18.22 12.84
C VAL A 105 -12.99 18.90 13.57
N GLU A 106 -12.84 18.61 14.86
CA GLU A 106 -11.74 19.16 15.67
C GLU A 106 -10.39 18.61 15.21
N ALA A 107 -10.28 17.30 14.97
CA ALA A 107 -9.06 16.66 14.47
C ALA A 107 -8.65 17.23 13.11
N VAL A 108 -9.58 17.35 12.15
CA VAL A 108 -9.32 17.94 10.83
C VAL A 108 -8.91 19.41 10.95
N ARG A 109 -9.53 20.19 11.83
CA ARG A 109 -9.15 21.59 12.06
C ARG A 109 -7.74 21.72 12.65
N ALA A 110 -7.35 20.81 13.54
CA ALA A 110 -6.02 20.78 14.15
C ALA A 110 -4.95 20.35 13.12
N LEU A 111 -5.26 19.35 12.28
CA LEU A 111 -4.32 18.75 11.32
C LEU A 111 -4.20 19.56 10.02
N GLY A 112 -5.30 20.19 9.55
CA GLY A 112 -5.37 20.88 8.27
C GLY A 112 -4.22 21.85 7.97
N PRO A 113 -3.78 22.69 8.93
CA PRO A 113 -2.66 23.60 8.70
C PRO A 113 -1.31 22.93 8.38
N SER A 114 -1.12 21.67 8.75
CA SER A 114 0.09 20.90 8.46
C SER A 114 0.00 20.05 7.19
N VAL A 115 -1.17 20.00 6.53
CA VAL A 115 -1.36 19.26 5.28
C VAL A 115 -1.19 20.21 4.11
N VAL A 116 -0.36 19.82 3.14
CA VAL A 116 -0.05 20.63 1.96
C VAL A 116 -0.41 19.89 0.67
N GLN A 117 -0.71 20.65 -0.37
CA GLN A 117 -0.82 20.12 -1.73
C GLN A 117 0.57 20.13 -2.38
N ILE A 118 0.89 19.07 -3.08
CA ILE A 118 2.10 18.96 -3.90
C ILE A 118 1.68 18.84 -5.36
N SER A 119 2.26 19.69 -6.21
CA SER A 119 2.14 19.61 -7.66
C SER A 119 3.52 19.28 -8.21
N ALA A 120 3.64 18.18 -8.93
CA ALA A 120 4.86 17.69 -9.54
C ALA A 120 4.73 17.77 -11.07
N ASP A 121 5.50 18.64 -11.69
CA ASP A 121 5.50 18.83 -13.13
C ASP A 121 6.62 17.99 -13.76
N THR A 122 6.25 17.17 -14.75
CA THR A 122 7.17 16.32 -15.54
C THR A 122 7.02 16.63 -17.02
N ALA A 123 8.12 16.52 -17.77
CA ALA A 123 8.13 16.63 -19.21
C ALA A 123 8.11 15.22 -19.84
N VAL A 124 6.96 14.79 -20.37
CA VAL A 124 6.84 13.49 -21.05
C VAL A 124 6.96 13.66 -22.57
N ILE A 125 7.68 12.75 -23.23
CA ILE A 125 7.77 12.70 -24.68
C ILE A 125 6.57 11.93 -25.20
N SER A 126 5.69 12.62 -25.95
CA SER A 126 4.52 12.01 -26.60
C SER A 126 4.93 11.05 -27.72
N LEU A 127 3.98 10.23 -28.21
CA LEU A 127 4.15 9.35 -29.37
C LEU A 127 4.58 10.08 -30.65
N TYR A 128 4.38 11.41 -30.69
CA TYR A 128 4.78 12.29 -31.81
C TYR A 128 6.13 12.97 -31.56
N ASN A 129 6.91 12.48 -30.59
CA ASN A 129 8.22 13.06 -30.20
C ASN A 129 8.11 14.54 -29.78
N GLN A 130 6.99 14.94 -29.20
CA GLN A 130 6.77 16.26 -28.63
C GLN A 130 6.85 16.20 -27.13
N ILE A 131 7.49 17.18 -26.50
CA ILE A 131 7.50 17.34 -25.05
C ILE A 131 6.14 17.87 -24.62
N VAL A 132 5.43 17.11 -23.81
CA VAL A 132 4.12 17.47 -23.25
C VAL A 132 4.28 17.56 -21.73
N PRO A 133 3.97 18.71 -21.11
CA PRO A 133 3.99 18.82 -19.67
C PRO A 133 2.84 17.99 -19.07
N GLN A 134 3.16 17.23 -18.05
CA GLN A 134 2.19 16.50 -17.24
C GLN A 134 2.36 16.92 -15.78
N THR A 135 1.25 17.24 -15.11
CA THR A 135 1.26 17.62 -13.70
C THR A 135 0.60 16.52 -12.88
N GLY A 136 1.37 15.90 -11.99
CA GLY A 136 0.86 15.05 -10.93
C GLY A 136 0.45 15.88 -9.72
N VAL A 137 -0.55 15.41 -8.97
CA VAL A 137 -0.98 16.05 -7.73
C VAL A 137 -0.99 15.03 -6.61
N GLY A 138 -0.38 15.39 -5.48
CA GLY A 138 -0.37 14.63 -4.25
C GLY A 138 -0.49 15.54 -3.02
N SER A 139 -0.26 14.97 -1.88
CA SER A 139 -0.27 15.65 -0.58
C SER A 139 1.05 15.49 0.15
N GLY A 140 1.25 16.32 1.16
CA GLY A 140 2.39 16.21 2.07
C GLY A 140 2.04 16.66 3.47
N ILE A 141 2.93 16.35 4.40
CA ILE A 141 2.80 16.64 5.83
C ILE A 141 4.00 17.50 6.25
N ILE A 142 3.76 18.70 6.76
CA ILE A 142 4.82 19.54 7.34
C ILE A 142 5.32 18.85 8.61
N ILE A 143 6.59 18.44 8.64
CA ILE A 143 7.17 17.71 9.77
C ILE A 143 7.89 18.63 10.77
N ASP A 144 8.35 19.79 10.30
CA ASP A 144 9.03 20.76 11.18
C ASP A 144 8.82 22.22 10.76
N LYS A 145 9.33 23.14 11.57
CA LYS A 145 9.30 24.57 11.28
C LYS A 145 10.38 25.04 10.30
N LEU A 146 11.30 24.15 9.93
CA LEU A 146 12.40 24.42 8.98
C LEU A 146 11.94 24.27 7.52
N GLY A 147 10.72 23.76 7.31
CA GLY A 147 10.10 23.60 5.99
C GLY A 147 10.28 22.22 5.39
N ASN A 148 10.69 21.22 6.16
CA ASN A 148 10.71 19.86 5.71
C ASN A 148 9.28 19.30 5.65
N ILE A 149 8.97 18.58 4.58
CA ILE A 149 7.65 18.03 4.28
C ILE A 149 7.84 16.57 3.90
N LEU A 150 7.12 15.69 4.57
CA LEU A 150 7.05 14.26 4.27
C LEU A 150 5.94 14.02 3.24
N THR A 151 6.23 13.18 2.24
CA THR A 151 5.30 12.76 1.19
C THR A 151 5.67 11.36 0.68
N ASN A 152 4.92 10.83 -0.28
CA ASN A 152 5.33 9.62 -0.98
C ASN A 152 6.39 9.91 -2.05
N ASN A 153 7.28 8.94 -2.29
CA ASN A 153 8.28 9.04 -3.34
C ASN A 153 7.63 9.16 -4.72
N HIS A 154 6.62 8.33 -5.03
CA HIS A 154 5.93 8.35 -6.32
C HIS A 154 5.25 9.69 -6.64
N VAL A 155 4.97 10.54 -5.63
CA VAL A 155 4.40 11.88 -5.84
C VAL A 155 5.41 12.84 -6.45
N VAL A 156 6.70 12.67 -6.16
CA VAL A 156 7.78 13.60 -6.55
C VAL A 156 8.83 12.98 -7.46
N GLU A 157 8.78 11.67 -7.67
CA GLU A 157 9.74 10.93 -8.49
C GLU A 157 9.71 11.42 -9.95
N GLY A 158 10.90 11.72 -10.49
CA GLY A 158 11.05 12.17 -11.86
C GLY A 158 10.48 13.57 -12.18
N ALA A 159 10.06 14.34 -11.17
CA ALA A 159 9.55 15.68 -11.37
C ALA A 159 10.68 16.68 -11.71
N ASP A 160 10.50 17.46 -12.77
CA ASP A 160 11.38 18.58 -13.13
C ASP A 160 11.17 19.77 -12.18
N LEU A 161 9.94 19.97 -11.72
CA LEU A 161 9.57 21.04 -10.79
C LEU A 161 8.54 20.53 -9.77
N VAL A 162 8.82 20.73 -8.49
CA VAL A 162 7.88 20.45 -7.41
C VAL A 162 7.43 21.77 -6.78
N THR A 163 6.12 21.97 -6.72
CA THR A 163 5.49 23.13 -6.08
C THR A 163 4.63 22.68 -4.91
N VAL A 164 4.82 23.28 -3.76
CA VAL A 164 4.03 23.06 -2.56
C VAL A 164 3.08 24.23 -2.32
N THR A 165 1.79 23.95 -2.18
CA THR A 165 0.78 24.93 -1.80
C THR A 165 0.29 24.62 -0.39
N LEU A 166 0.46 25.60 0.51
CA LEU A 166 0.02 25.51 1.89
C LEU A 166 -1.51 25.66 2.00
N ASN A 167 -2.08 25.21 3.11
CA ASN A 167 -3.52 25.34 3.37
C ASN A 167 -4.06 26.78 3.35
N ASP A 168 -3.21 27.77 3.58
CA ASP A 168 -3.56 29.21 3.49
C ASP A 168 -3.43 29.79 2.07
N GLY A 169 -3.10 28.97 1.06
CA GLY A 169 -3.00 29.33 -0.34
C GLY A 169 -1.63 29.84 -0.79
N ARG A 170 -0.65 29.99 0.11
CA ARG A 170 0.73 30.33 -0.27
C ARG A 170 1.41 29.17 -0.99
N SER A 171 2.08 29.44 -2.10
CA SER A 171 2.78 28.44 -2.91
C SER A 171 4.28 28.71 -2.93
N TYR A 172 5.08 27.66 -2.87
CA TYR A 172 6.53 27.72 -2.82
C TYR A 172 7.13 26.60 -3.70
N PRO A 173 8.23 26.88 -4.41
CA PRO A 173 9.02 25.83 -5.02
C PRO A 173 9.64 24.96 -3.92
N ALA A 174 9.71 23.66 -4.15
CA ALA A 174 10.32 22.71 -3.24
C ALA A 174 11.56 22.07 -3.86
N THR A 175 12.49 21.66 -3.01
CA THR A 175 13.67 20.86 -3.38
C THR A 175 13.60 19.51 -2.70
N LEU A 176 13.97 18.45 -3.41
CA LEU A 176 14.10 17.11 -2.84
C LEU A 176 15.28 17.11 -1.84
N VAL A 177 15.04 16.67 -0.62
CA VAL A 177 16.08 16.40 0.40
C VAL A 177 16.61 14.98 0.23
N GLY A 178 15.72 14.03 0.03
CA GLY A 178 16.01 12.64 -0.27
C GLY A 178 14.73 11.83 -0.39
N SER A 179 14.86 10.62 -0.91
CA SER A 179 13.74 9.70 -1.05
C SER A 179 14.18 8.25 -0.91
N ASP A 180 13.20 7.40 -0.66
CA ASP A 180 13.35 5.96 -0.59
C ASP A 180 12.23 5.28 -1.37
N ASN A 181 12.61 4.62 -2.45
CA ASN A 181 11.67 3.94 -3.33
C ASN A 181 11.13 2.62 -2.79
N ILE A 182 11.74 2.08 -1.72
CA ILE A 182 11.29 0.81 -1.11
C ILE A 182 10.11 1.05 -0.19
N THR A 183 10.19 2.08 0.66
CA THR A 183 9.08 2.49 1.52
C THR A 183 8.13 3.47 0.84
N ASP A 184 8.43 3.91 -0.38
CA ASP A 184 7.66 4.95 -1.08
C ASP A 184 7.57 6.26 -0.28
N LEU A 185 8.66 6.69 0.38
CA LEU A 185 8.73 7.94 1.14
C LEU A 185 9.72 8.92 0.54
N ALA A 186 9.40 10.20 0.63
CA ALA A 186 10.30 11.30 0.26
C ALA A 186 10.17 12.46 1.25
N VAL A 187 11.28 13.17 1.44
CA VAL A 187 11.31 14.44 2.15
C VAL A 187 11.66 15.54 1.15
N ILE A 188 10.80 16.54 1.05
CA ILE A 188 11.03 17.75 0.27
C ILE A 188 11.12 18.95 1.20
N LYS A 189 11.74 20.03 0.73
CA LYS A 189 11.97 21.24 1.53
C LYS A 189 11.47 22.48 0.82
N ILE A 190 10.75 23.34 1.57
CA ILE A 190 10.37 24.68 1.16
C ILE A 190 11.00 25.74 2.07
N SER A 191 11.14 26.95 1.55
CA SER A 191 11.56 28.13 2.34
C SER A 191 10.34 29.00 2.65
N ALA A 192 9.67 28.73 3.76
CA ALA A 192 8.46 29.43 4.17
C ALA A 192 8.46 29.76 5.66
N ALA A 193 7.80 30.84 6.02
CA ALA A 193 7.61 31.24 7.43
C ALA A 193 6.23 30.83 7.94
N LYS A 194 6.10 30.74 9.27
CA LYS A 194 4.84 30.45 9.99
C LYS A 194 4.26 29.08 9.61
N LEU A 195 5.12 28.11 9.48
CA LEU A 195 4.72 26.72 9.27
C LEU A 195 4.20 26.11 10.58
N ILE A 196 3.19 25.25 10.46
CA ILE A 196 2.59 24.53 11.58
C ILE A 196 2.86 23.03 11.33
N PRO A 197 3.82 22.42 12.04
CA PRO A 197 4.09 20.99 11.93
C PRO A 197 2.93 20.14 12.46
N ALA A 198 2.75 18.97 11.88
CA ALA A 198 1.83 17.96 12.38
C ALA A 198 2.29 17.42 13.74
N LYS A 199 1.35 16.88 14.50
CA LYS A 199 1.65 16.02 15.64
C LYS A 199 1.68 14.58 15.17
N PHE A 200 2.66 13.82 15.62
CA PHE A 200 2.82 12.41 15.32
C PHE A 200 2.39 11.56 16.50
N GLY A 201 1.64 10.50 16.22
CA GLY A 201 1.31 9.44 17.17
C GLY A 201 2.27 8.27 17.04
N ARG A 202 1.81 7.09 17.43
CA ARG A 202 2.55 5.82 17.30
C ARG A 202 1.67 4.79 16.63
N SER A 203 2.18 4.15 15.60
CA SER A 203 1.46 3.07 14.91
C SER A 203 1.49 1.75 15.67
N ALA A 204 2.52 1.53 16.50
CA ALA A 204 2.62 0.35 17.35
C ALA A 204 1.50 0.23 18.42
N ASP A 205 0.84 1.33 18.75
CA ASP A 205 -0.24 1.33 19.74
C ASP A 205 -1.64 1.12 19.12
N LEU A 206 -1.74 1.02 17.77
CA LEU A 206 -3.01 0.90 17.05
C LEU A 206 -3.69 -0.44 17.27
N GLN A 207 -5.02 -0.39 17.28
CA GLN A 207 -5.87 -1.57 17.31
C GLN A 207 -6.84 -1.59 16.13
N VAL A 208 -7.11 -2.78 15.61
CA VAL A 208 -8.14 -2.96 14.57
C VAL A 208 -9.50 -2.50 15.11
N GLY A 209 -10.18 -1.68 14.32
CA GLY A 209 -11.46 -1.05 14.68
C GLY A 209 -11.34 0.38 15.19
N GLU A 210 -10.13 0.91 15.45
CA GLU A 210 -9.95 2.31 15.82
C GLU A 210 -10.35 3.26 14.69
N ASP A 211 -11.02 4.36 15.05
CA ASP A 211 -11.41 5.42 14.11
C ASP A 211 -10.17 6.10 13.53
N VAL A 212 -10.13 6.25 12.20
CA VAL A 212 -9.08 6.97 11.48
C VAL A 212 -9.64 7.97 10.48
N ILE A 213 -8.85 9.00 10.19
CA ILE A 213 -9.19 10.09 9.30
C ILE A 213 -8.06 10.25 8.29
N ALA A 214 -8.35 10.03 7.01
CA ALA A 214 -7.42 10.33 5.92
C ALA A 214 -7.68 11.76 5.41
N VAL A 215 -6.60 12.54 5.26
CA VAL A 215 -6.65 13.93 4.83
C VAL A 215 -5.68 14.14 3.67
N GLY A 216 -6.10 14.91 2.65
CA GLY A 216 -5.23 15.23 1.52
C GLY A 216 -5.93 16.02 0.42
N HIS A 217 -5.19 16.42 -0.58
CA HIS A 217 -5.70 17.26 -1.68
C HIS A 217 -6.14 16.42 -2.89
N ALA A 218 -7.19 15.60 -2.70
CA ALA A 218 -7.70 14.73 -3.75
C ALA A 218 -7.99 15.49 -5.04
N LEU A 219 -7.48 14.99 -6.17
CA LEU A 219 -7.66 15.55 -7.52
C LEU A 219 -7.23 17.01 -7.68
N GLY A 220 -6.48 17.59 -6.75
CA GLY A 220 -6.07 19.00 -6.82
C GLY A 220 -7.22 20.00 -6.78
N LEU A 221 -8.36 19.64 -6.21
CA LEU A 221 -9.54 20.48 -6.16
C LEU A 221 -9.31 21.73 -5.31
N LYS A 222 -9.86 22.87 -5.76
CA LYS A 222 -9.83 24.11 -4.98
C LYS A 222 -10.77 23.99 -3.78
N GLY A 223 -10.37 24.49 -2.62
CA GLY A 223 -11.25 24.59 -1.45
C GLY A 223 -10.73 23.90 -0.19
N GLY A 224 -9.46 23.55 -0.16
CA GLY A 224 -8.82 22.87 0.98
C GLY A 224 -8.75 21.35 0.83
N PRO A 225 -8.17 20.65 1.83
CA PRO A 225 -8.00 19.21 1.76
C PRO A 225 -9.32 18.45 1.83
N THR A 226 -9.40 17.36 1.10
CA THR A 226 -10.47 16.36 1.18
C THR A 226 -10.25 15.51 2.43
N VAL A 227 -11.32 15.13 3.08
CA VAL A 227 -11.33 14.32 4.29
C VAL A 227 -12.20 13.09 4.06
N SER A 228 -11.66 11.93 4.37
CA SER A 228 -12.44 10.69 4.50
C SER A 228 -12.23 10.10 5.89
N LYS A 229 -13.23 9.37 6.39
CA LYS A 229 -13.19 8.71 7.69
C LYS A 229 -13.46 7.22 7.51
N GLY A 230 -12.76 6.41 8.28
CA GLY A 230 -12.92 4.97 8.36
C GLY A 230 -12.38 4.44 9.68
N VAL A 231 -11.99 3.17 9.65
CA VAL A 231 -11.35 2.48 10.77
C VAL A 231 -10.03 1.84 10.33
N VAL A 232 -9.19 1.48 11.29
CA VAL A 232 -8.10 0.53 11.07
C VAL A 232 -8.74 -0.83 10.75
N SER A 233 -8.67 -1.27 9.51
CA SER A 233 -9.24 -2.55 9.07
C SER A 233 -8.33 -3.74 9.35
N ALA A 234 -7.01 -3.52 9.25
CA ALA A 234 -5.98 -4.50 9.58
C ALA A 234 -4.62 -3.79 9.77
N LEU A 235 -3.68 -4.46 10.40
CA LEU A 235 -2.29 -4.04 10.60
C LEU A 235 -1.34 -5.03 9.93
N GLU A 236 -0.07 -4.65 9.81
CA GLU A 236 1.02 -5.52 9.32
C GLU A 236 0.76 -6.10 7.92
N ARG A 237 0.08 -5.29 7.06
CA ARG A 237 -0.22 -5.74 5.70
C ARG A 237 0.99 -5.63 4.78
N THR A 238 1.21 -6.69 4.02
CA THR A 238 2.20 -6.71 2.93
C THR A 238 1.49 -6.72 1.59
N ILE A 239 1.86 -5.81 0.70
CA ILE A 239 1.29 -5.69 -0.64
C ILE A 239 2.40 -5.78 -1.67
N GLN A 240 2.22 -6.65 -2.65
CA GLN A 240 3.08 -6.72 -3.81
C GLN A 240 2.72 -5.57 -4.76
N THR A 241 3.63 -4.64 -4.97
CA THR A 241 3.42 -3.50 -5.88
C THR A 241 3.84 -3.80 -7.31
N ASP A 242 4.87 -4.63 -7.48
CA ASP A 242 5.32 -5.18 -8.76
C ASP A 242 6.04 -6.54 -8.54
N ALA A 243 6.57 -7.14 -9.60
CA ALA A 243 7.19 -8.47 -9.53
C ALA A 243 8.41 -8.55 -8.57
N GLN A 244 8.96 -7.42 -8.14
CA GLN A 244 10.19 -7.34 -7.34
C GLN A 244 10.08 -6.47 -6.10
N ARG A 245 8.97 -5.73 -5.92
CA ARG A 245 8.77 -4.82 -4.80
C ARG A 245 7.53 -5.19 -4.00
N ALA A 246 7.69 -5.24 -2.71
CA ALA A 246 6.59 -5.35 -1.76
C ALA A 246 6.67 -4.18 -0.78
N MET A 247 5.55 -3.54 -0.53
CA MET A 247 5.41 -2.65 0.61
C MET A 247 4.92 -3.46 1.80
N VAL A 248 5.53 -3.24 2.92
CA VAL A 248 5.39 -4.09 4.11
C VAL A 248 4.93 -3.26 5.30
N ASP A 249 4.37 -3.92 6.31
CA ASP A 249 3.92 -3.31 7.56
C ASP A 249 2.95 -2.13 7.35
N LEU A 250 2.03 -2.28 6.40
CA LEU A 250 1.04 -1.25 6.08
C LEU A 250 -0.17 -1.33 7.01
N ILE A 251 -0.70 -0.15 7.35
CA ILE A 251 -2.02 0.00 7.96
C ILE A 251 -3.06 -0.11 6.85
N GLN A 252 -4.00 -1.06 6.96
CA GLN A 252 -5.17 -1.14 6.09
C GLN A 252 -6.33 -0.36 6.70
N THR A 253 -7.06 0.41 5.89
CA THR A 253 -8.23 1.19 6.30
C THR A 253 -9.33 1.13 5.24
N ASP A 254 -10.58 1.32 5.65
CA ASP A 254 -11.73 1.53 4.77
C ASP A 254 -12.01 3.03 4.52
N ALA A 255 -11.23 3.92 5.15
CA ALA A 255 -11.21 5.33 4.74
C ALA A 255 -10.81 5.44 3.26
N SER A 256 -11.56 6.21 2.47
CA SER A 256 -11.31 6.32 1.03
C SER A 256 -9.94 6.94 0.76
N ILE A 257 -9.01 6.16 0.23
CA ILE A 257 -7.72 6.60 -0.29
C ILE A 257 -7.83 6.66 -1.81
N ASN A 258 -7.55 7.83 -2.38
CA ASN A 258 -7.69 8.11 -3.81
C ASN A 258 -6.52 8.96 -4.31
N PRO A 259 -6.27 9.00 -5.62
CA PRO A 259 -5.25 9.89 -6.19
C PRO A 259 -5.39 11.33 -5.68
N GLY A 260 -4.28 11.87 -5.18
CA GLY A 260 -4.18 13.21 -4.60
C GLY A 260 -4.16 13.24 -3.07
N ASN A 261 -4.71 12.25 -2.33
CA ASN A 261 -4.46 12.17 -0.89
C ASN A 261 -3.22 11.31 -0.52
N SER A 262 -2.57 10.67 -1.51
CA SER A 262 -1.25 10.06 -1.36
C SER A 262 -0.23 11.05 -0.82
N GLY A 263 0.57 10.65 0.15
CA GLY A 263 1.52 11.50 0.88
C GLY A 263 0.91 12.36 1.99
N GLY A 264 -0.43 12.43 2.07
CA GLY A 264 -1.14 13.04 3.17
C GLY A 264 -1.25 12.13 4.39
N PRO A 265 -1.66 12.67 5.56
CA PRO A 265 -1.75 11.91 6.79
C PRO A 265 -2.97 11.00 6.87
N LEU A 266 -2.78 9.81 7.43
CA LEU A 266 -3.78 9.06 8.17
C LEU A 266 -3.64 9.45 9.65
N ALA A 267 -4.70 9.93 10.28
CA ALA A 267 -4.68 10.42 11.66
C ALA A 267 -5.64 9.65 12.56
N ASN A 268 -5.32 9.56 13.83
CA ASN A 268 -6.18 9.00 14.88
C ASN A 268 -7.20 10.03 15.40
N SER A 269 -8.04 9.61 16.35
CA SER A 269 -9.05 10.47 17.01
C SER A 269 -8.44 11.59 17.89
N LYS A 270 -7.14 11.62 18.10
CA LYS A 270 -6.43 12.72 18.79
C LYS A 270 -5.86 13.76 17.81
N GLY A 271 -6.08 13.58 16.49
CA GLY A 271 -5.50 14.41 15.45
C GLY A 271 -3.99 14.22 15.29
N GLU A 272 -3.47 13.07 15.68
CA GLU A 272 -2.06 12.70 15.55
C GLU A 272 -1.90 11.82 14.30
N VAL A 273 -0.84 12.05 13.52
CA VAL A 273 -0.51 11.27 12.34
C VAL A 273 0.02 9.91 12.77
N ILE A 274 -0.65 8.86 12.31
CA ILE A 274 -0.32 7.45 12.60
C ILE A 274 0.14 6.70 11.35
N GLY A 275 -0.01 7.33 10.17
CA GLY A 275 0.44 6.78 8.89
C GLY A 275 0.43 7.82 7.79
N ILE A 276 1.03 7.45 6.66
CA ILE A 276 1.08 8.23 5.42
C ILE A 276 0.23 7.51 4.38
N ASN A 277 -0.84 8.13 3.90
CA ASN A 277 -1.72 7.55 2.89
C ASN A 277 -0.94 7.21 1.63
N THR A 278 -1.15 6.03 1.08
CA THR A 278 -0.56 5.62 -0.19
C THR A 278 -1.61 4.91 -1.06
N ALA A 279 -1.81 5.42 -2.28
CA ALA A 279 -2.75 4.84 -3.25
C ALA A 279 -1.99 3.83 -4.12
N ILE A 280 -2.06 2.53 -3.79
CA ILE A 280 -1.25 1.49 -4.42
C ILE A 280 -2.08 0.54 -5.29
N ILE A 281 -3.38 0.37 -5.00
CA ILE A 281 -4.22 -0.61 -5.70
C ILE A 281 -5.36 0.14 -6.38
N ASP A 282 -5.31 0.20 -7.71
CA ASP A 282 -6.42 0.66 -8.53
C ASP A 282 -7.60 -0.32 -8.42
N ASP A 283 -8.83 0.20 -8.41
CA ASP A 283 -10.11 -0.55 -8.40
C ASP A 283 -10.49 -1.30 -7.11
N SER A 284 -9.82 -1.11 -5.97
CA SER A 284 -10.25 -1.68 -4.69
C SER A 284 -11.19 -0.74 -3.92
N ASN A 285 -12.51 -0.93 -4.06
CA ASN A 285 -13.48 -0.17 -3.28
C ASN A 285 -13.43 -0.56 -1.80
N GLY A 286 -13.15 0.40 -0.91
CA GLY A 286 -13.17 0.20 0.53
C GLY A 286 -11.91 -0.47 1.10
N ILE A 287 -10.81 -0.50 0.35
CA ILE A 287 -9.51 -0.95 0.82
C ILE A 287 -8.49 0.14 0.51
N GLY A 288 -8.04 0.82 1.54
CA GLY A 288 -6.97 1.80 1.48
C GLY A 288 -5.77 1.35 2.32
N PHE A 289 -4.61 1.92 2.04
CA PHE A 289 -3.39 1.62 2.77
C PHE A 289 -2.66 2.87 3.18
N ALA A 290 -1.95 2.78 4.31
CA ALA A 290 -1.04 3.82 4.76
C ALA A 290 0.26 3.18 5.28
N ILE A 291 1.38 3.83 4.98
CA ILE A 291 2.69 3.48 5.54
C ILE A 291 2.66 3.85 7.01
N ASN A 292 3.05 2.94 7.89
CA ASN A 292 3.01 3.19 9.32
C ASN A 292 4.01 4.29 9.72
N ILE A 293 3.67 5.06 10.76
CA ILE A 293 4.43 6.25 11.11
C ILE A 293 5.75 5.91 11.83
N ASP A 294 5.80 4.80 12.57
CA ASP A 294 7.00 4.42 13.32
C ASP A 294 8.13 4.03 12.33
N ASP A 295 7.83 3.29 11.25
CA ASP A 295 8.80 3.01 10.18
C ASP A 295 9.15 4.27 9.37
N ALA A 296 8.14 5.12 9.11
CA ALA A 296 8.37 6.38 8.41
C ALA A 296 9.35 7.30 9.17
N HIS A 297 9.33 7.31 10.49
CA HIS A 297 10.28 8.09 11.31
C HIS A 297 11.71 7.63 11.07
N VAL A 298 11.98 6.31 11.05
CA VAL A 298 13.33 5.77 10.80
C VAL A 298 13.85 6.22 9.44
N VAL A 299 13.00 6.15 8.42
CA VAL A 299 13.33 6.58 7.04
C VAL A 299 13.59 8.08 6.97
N VAL A 300 12.70 8.90 7.56
CA VAL A 300 12.81 10.37 7.58
C VAL A 300 14.08 10.83 8.28
N ASP A 301 14.42 10.23 9.44
CA ASP A 301 15.61 10.58 10.18
C ASP A 301 16.89 10.31 9.37
N GLN A 302 16.96 9.18 8.64
CA GLN A 302 18.08 8.88 7.75
C GLN A 302 18.13 9.86 6.56
N ILE A 303 17.00 10.16 5.92
CA ILE A 303 16.94 11.14 4.81
C ILE A 303 17.41 12.53 5.29
N LEU A 304 16.95 12.99 6.45
CA LEU A 304 17.37 14.30 6.99
C LEU A 304 18.83 14.33 7.36
N ALA A 305 19.42 13.21 7.80
CA ALA A 305 20.81 13.12 8.19
C ALA A 305 21.78 13.02 6.99
N SER A 306 21.44 12.25 5.96
CA SER A 306 22.36 11.89 4.88
C SER A 306 21.79 12.06 3.46
N GLY A 307 20.51 12.32 3.32
CA GLY A 307 19.81 12.37 2.02
C GLY A 307 19.44 10.99 1.45
N THR A 308 19.88 9.92 2.08
CA THR A 308 19.67 8.53 1.61
C THR A 308 19.29 7.61 2.75
N VAL A 309 18.62 6.50 2.44
CA VAL A 309 18.26 5.46 3.39
C VAL A 309 19.19 4.26 3.21
N LEU A 310 19.94 3.94 4.24
CA LEU A 310 20.82 2.79 4.26
C LEU A 310 20.08 1.57 4.82
N ARG A 311 20.11 0.48 4.10
CA ARG A 311 19.58 -0.82 4.53
C ARG A 311 20.63 -1.88 4.40
N GLY A 312 20.66 -2.77 5.39
CA GLY A 312 21.43 -4.00 5.23
C GLY A 312 20.88 -4.83 4.08
N PHE A 313 21.76 -5.47 3.35
CA PHE A 313 21.41 -6.30 2.22
C PHE A 313 22.02 -7.69 2.36
N LEU A 314 21.17 -8.71 2.30
CA LEU A 314 21.60 -10.12 2.31
C LEU A 314 22.01 -10.61 0.91
N GLY A 315 21.36 -10.09 -0.14
CA GLY A 315 21.52 -10.58 -1.51
C GLY A 315 20.65 -11.80 -1.79
N ILE A 316 19.38 -11.75 -1.45
CA ILE A 316 18.40 -12.81 -1.72
C ILE A 316 17.15 -12.24 -2.37
N THR A 317 16.39 -13.09 -3.05
CA THR A 317 15.00 -12.82 -3.45
C THR A 317 14.09 -13.57 -2.48
N PRO A 318 13.43 -12.86 -1.56
CA PRO A 318 12.59 -13.47 -0.54
C PRO A 318 11.16 -13.71 -1.06
N PHE A 319 10.52 -14.80 -0.59
CA PHE A 319 9.08 -15.04 -0.71
C PHE A 319 8.52 -15.53 0.62
N ASN A 320 7.27 -15.21 0.90
CA ASN A 320 6.60 -15.72 2.09
C ASN A 320 6.36 -17.23 1.95
N VAL A 321 6.55 -17.96 3.03
CA VAL A 321 6.10 -19.34 3.12
C VAL A 321 4.58 -19.37 3.06
N THR A 322 4.04 -20.25 2.23
CA THR A 322 2.60 -20.54 2.13
C THR A 322 2.34 -21.98 2.57
N ASP A 323 1.10 -22.32 2.89
CA ASP A 323 0.74 -23.69 3.23
C ASP A 323 1.18 -24.69 2.14
N SER A 324 1.04 -24.32 0.87
CA SER A 324 1.48 -25.15 -0.26
C SER A 324 2.99 -25.35 -0.28
N ILE A 325 3.77 -24.29 -0.04
CA ILE A 325 5.24 -24.38 0.05
C ILE A 325 5.64 -25.23 1.25
N ARG A 326 5.02 -24.98 2.41
CA ARG A 326 5.29 -25.74 3.65
C ARG A 326 5.10 -27.24 3.47
N GLU A 327 3.98 -27.65 2.84
CA GLU A 327 3.71 -29.05 2.56
C GLU A 327 4.70 -29.65 1.55
N GLN A 328 5.04 -28.89 0.49
CA GLN A 328 5.93 -29.36 -0.57
C GLN A 328 7.36 -29.64 -0.07
N ILE A 329 7.89 -28.79 0.82
CA ILE A 329 9.25 -28.96 1.37
C ILE A 329 9.28 -29.60 2.75
N ASN A 330 8.11 -30.05 3.26
CA ASN A 330 7.93 -30.63 4.59
C ASN A 330 8.55 -29.77 5.71
N LEU A 331 8.25 -28.45 5.68
CA LEU A 331 8.77 -27.47 6.62
C LEU A 331 8.13 -27.68 8.01
N PRO A 332 8.91 -27.73 9.11
CA PRO A 332 8.37 -27.97 10.45
C PRO A 332 7.73 -26.73 11.11
N VAL A 333 7.79 -25.55 10.47
CA VAL A 333 7.21 -24.29 10.95
C VAL A 333 6.14 -23.78 9.97
N ALA A 334 5.23 -22.93 10.47
CA ALA A 334 4.13 -22.40 9.67
C ALA A 334 4.59 -21.25 8.78
N ASP A 335 5.47 -20.40 9.30
CA ASP A 335 5.82 -19.10 8.77
C ASP A 335 7.31 -18.99 8.51
N GLY A 336 7.72 -18.00 7.73
CA GLY A 336 9.10 -17.74 7.39
C GLY A 336 9.26 -17.16 5.97
N VAL A 337 10.50 -16.89 5.62
CA VAL A 337 10.88 -16.36 4.30
C VAL A 337 11.73 -17.39 3.56
N ILE A 338 11.17 -17.96 2.47
CA ILE A 338 11.91 -18.85 1.59
C ILE A 338 12.75 -18.07 0.59
N ILE A 339 13.97 -18.51 0.39
CA ILE A 339 14.91 -17.95 -0.58
C ILE A 339 14.60 -18.52 -1.97
N ALA A 340 14.05 -17.72 -2.87
CA ALA A 340 13.81 -18.11 -4.25
C ALA A 340 15.07 -18.07 -5.11
N SER A 341 15.97 -17.11 -4.84
CA SER A 341 17.29 -17.01 -5.48
C SER A 341 18.28 -16.28 -4.58
N VAL A 342 19.56 -16.56 -4.81
CA VAL A 342 20.69 -15.87 -4.16
C VAL A 342 21.41 -15.04 -5.21
N VAL A 343 21.71 -13.78 -4.87
CA VAL A 343 22.38 -12.84 -5.75
C VAL A 343 23.92 -13.05 -5.66
N THR A 344 24.53 -13.26 -6.81
CA THR A 344 25.98 -13.53 -6.89
C THR A 344 26.80 -12.33 -6.39
N GLY A 345 27.83 -12.61 -5.59
CA GLY A 345 28.75 -11.60 -5.05
C GLY A 345 28.31 -10.99 -3.73
N PHE A 346 27.09 -11.29 -3.25
CA PHE A 346 26.54 -10.73 -2.01
C PHE A 346 26.67 -11.66 -0.80
N PRO A 347 26.37 -11.16 0.41
CA PRO A 347 26.61 -11.89 1.66
C PRO A 347 25.99 -13.28 1.72
N ALA A 348 24.76 -13.45 1.25
CA ALA A 348 24.08 -14.73 1.28
C ALA A 348 24.83 -15.82 0.52
N GLU A 349 25.30 -15.51 -0.72
CA GLU A 349 26.10 -16.45 -1.49
C GLU A 349 27.44 -16.76 -0.80
N LYS A 350 28.15 -15.71 -0.34
CA LYS A 350 29.45 -15.86 0.31
C LYS A 350 29.38 -16.68 1.60
N SER A 351 28.26 -16.61 2.31
CA SER A 351 28.03 -17.36 3.56
C SER A 351 27.43 -18.74 3.31
N GLY A 352 27.05 -19.06 2.07
CA GLY A 352 26.55 -20.38 1.70
C GLY A 352 25.04 -20.58 1.92
N LEU A 353 24.25 -19.49 2.02
CA LEU A 353 22.80 -19.58 1.87
C LEU A 353 22.46 -20.02 0.45
N GLN A 354 21.38 -20.77 0.31
CA GLN A 354 20.99 -21.40 -0.94
C GLN A 354 19.51 -21.14 -1.24
N ARG A 355 19.13 -21.37 -2.48
CA ARG A 355 17.73 -21.48 -2.85
C ARG A 355 17.04 -22.56 -1.99
N GLU A 356 15.79 -22.28 -1.64
CA GLU A 356 14.92 -23.15 -0.81
C GLU A 356 15.29 -23.18 0.68
N ASP A 357 16.33 -22.45 1.12
CA ASP A 357 16.48 -22.16 2.55
C ASP A 357 15.31 -21.31 3.04
N VAL A 358 14.81 -21.58 4.24
CA VAL A 358 13.72 -20.81 4.85
C VAL A 358 14.24 -20.09 6.08
N ILE A 359 14.38 -18.77 6.00
CA ILE A 359 14.78 -17.92 7.11
C ILE A 359 13.59 -17.78 8.06
N VAL A 360 13.84 -18.05 9.34
CA VAL A 360 12.83 -18.00 10.41
C VAL A 360 13.21 -17.06 11.55
N MET A 361 14.48 -16.67 11.64
CA MET A 361 14.95 -15.75 12.66
C MET A 361 16.22 -15.04 12.24
N LEU A 362 16.31 -13.75 12.56
CA LEU A 362 17.53 -12.94 12.43
C LEU A 362 17.87 -12.35 13.80
N ASN A 363 19.06 -12.66 14.31
CA ASN A 363 19.40 -12.45 15.72
C ASN A 363 18.34 -13.10 16.63
N GLU A 364 17.63 -12.29 17.43
CA GLU A 364 16.54 -12.73 18.33
C GLU A 364 15.14 -12.37 17.76
N VAL A 365 15.07 -11.79 16.54
CA VAL A 365 13.84 -11.37 15.90
C VAL A 365 13.27 -12.50 15.07
N SER A 366 12.02 -12.90 15.32
CA SER A 366 11.27 -13.85 14.48
C SER A 366 11.02 -13.23 13.11
N ILE A 367 11.17 -14.03 12.06
CA ILE A 367 10.90 -13.64 10.68
C ILE A 367 9.77 -14.52 10.16
N GLU A 368 8.57 -14.02 10.17
CA GLU A 368 7.37 -14.74 9.75
C GLU A 368 7.04 -14.50 8.27
N ASN A 369 7.46 -13.32 7.74
CA ASN A 369 7.19 -12.90 6.37
C ASN A 369 8.29 -11.96 5.84
N ALA A 370 8.20 -11.59 4.56
CA ALA A 370 9.15 -10.68 3.92
C ALA A 370 9.10 -9.25 4.49
N GLY A 371 8.00 -8.89 5.16
CA GLY A 371 7.85 -7.65 5.90
C GLY A 371 8.82 -7.55 7.07
N ASP A 372 8.81 -8.58 7.93
CA ASP A 372 9.72 -8.66 9.09
C ASP A 372 11.17 -8.63 8.63
N LEU A 373 11.48 -9.34 7.54
CA LEU A 373 12.80 -9.30 6.94
C LEU A 373 13.18 -7.88 6.49
N SER A 374 12.29 -7.18 5.79
CA SER A 374 12.54 -5.82 5.32
C SER A 374 12.74 -4.84 6.46
N LYS A 375 11.91 -4.93 7.50
CA LYS A 375 12.02 -4.12 8.72
C LYS A 375 13.34 -4.39 9.43
N PHE A 376 13.69 -5.66 9.63
CA PHE A 376 14.97 -6.03 10.22
C PHE A 376 16.16 -5.44 9.46
N LEU A 377 16.13 -5.50 8.12
CA LEU A 377 17.20 -4.97 7.27
C LEU A 377 17.25 -3.43 7.26
N LEU A 378 16.13 -2.74 7.49
CA LEU A 378 16.09 -1.29 7.67
C LEU A 378 16.75 -0.86 9.00
N ASP A 379 16.52 -1.64 10.07
CA ASP A 379 17.08 -1.36 11.39
C ASP A 379 18.55 -1.77 11.53
N ASN A 380 19.06 -2.60 10.62
CA ASN A 380 20.42 -3.13 10.64
C ASN A 380 21.19 -2.68 9.39
N PRO A 381 22.00 -1.59 9.49
CA PRO A 381 22.69 -1.02 8.34
C PRO A 381 23.81 -1.94 7.79
N PRO A 382 24.35 -1.63 6.60
CA PRO A 382 25.51 -2.34 6.05
C PRO A 382 26.66 -2.43 7.05
N GLY A 383 27.31 -3.59 7.09
CA GLY A 383 28.40 -3.90 8.05
C GLY A 383 27.91 -4.54 9.37
N SER A 384 26.58 -4.60 9.62
CA SER A 384 26.06 -5.32 10.77
C SER A 384 26.28 -6.82 10.66
N GLU A 385 26.76 -7.44 11.73
CA GLU A 385 26.81 -8.90 11.87
C GLU A 385 25.46 -9.42 12.33
N VAL A 386 24.87 -10.36 11.57
CA VAL A 386 23.54 -10.92 11.82
C VAL A 386 23.64 -12.43 11.91
N GLN A 387 23.12 -13.00 13.00
CA GLN A 387 22.93 -14.43 13.13
C GLN A 387 21.64 -14.81 12.39
N VAL A 388 21.77 -15.64 11.34
CA VAL A 388 20.64 -16.13 10.53
C VAL A 388 20.32 -17.55 10.96
N ARG A 389 19.08 -17.79 11.42
CA ARG A 389 18.56 -19.16 11.64
C ARG A 389 17.60 -19.49 10.49
N PHE A 390 17.83 -20.63 9.88
CA PHE A 390 17.06 -21.05 8.71
C PHE A 390 16.92 -22.56 8.65
N TYR A 391 15.87 -23.04 8.00
CA TYR A 391 15.68 -24.43 7.69
C TYR A 391 16.25 -24.74 6.31
N ARG A 392 17.01 -25.85 6.22
CA ARG A 392 17.48 -26.46 4.98
C ARG A 392 17.17 -27.95 5.02
N ASN A 393 16.37 -28.45 4.07
CA ASN A 393 15.92 -29.85 4.02
C ASN A 393 15.27 -30.32 5.34
N GLY A 394 14.51 -29.46 6.00
CA GLY A 394 13.83 -29.75 7.27
C GLY A 394 14.71 -29.66 8.52
N GLU A 395 15.99 -29.37 8.41
CA GLU A 395 16.94 -29.23 9.52
C GLU A 395 17.21 -27.75 9.82
N LEU A 396 17.10 -27.35 11.10
CA LEU A 396 17.42 -26.01 11.56
C LEU A 396 18.92 -25.80 11.58
N GLN A 397 19.39 -24.78 10.88
CA GLN A 397 20.80 -24.38 10.81
C GLN A 397 20.98 -22.93 11.25
N THR A 398 22.21 -22.56 11.60
CA THR A 398 22.55 -21.22 12.03
C THR A 398 23.87 -20.81 11.38
N MET A 399 23.93 -19.57 10.91
CA MET A 399 25.18 -18.97 10.42
C MET A 399 25.23 -17.48 10.78
N VAL A 400 26.40 -16.88 10.71
CA VAL A 400 26.59 -15.44 10.88
C VAL A 400 26.90 -14.83 9.53
N ILE A 401 26.22 -13.74 9.20
CA ILE A 401 26.37 -13.01 7.93
C ILE A 401 26.62 -11.53 8.25
N VAL A 402 27.56 -10.93 7.55
CA VAL A 402 27.78 -9.47 7.56
C VAL A 402 26.97 -8.87 6.43
N LEU A 403 26.03 -7.99 6.76
CA LEU A 403 25.19 -7.31 5.76
C LEU A 403 26.01 -6.42 4.85
N ALA A 404 25.70 -6.41 3.57
CA ALA A 404 26.29 -5.49 2.60
C ALA A 404 25.41 -4.26 2.39
N ASP A 405 25.91 -3.31 1.63
CA ASP A 405 25.11 -2.23 1.05
C ASP A 405 24.30 -2.79 -0.13
N LYS A 406 23.07 -2.29 -0.28
CA LYS A 406 22.23 -2.68 -1.42
C LYS A 406 22.76 -1.96 -2.66
N PRO A 407 23.01 -2.66 -3.76
CA PRO A 407 23.37 -2.00 -5.02
C PRO A 407 22.18 -1.16 -5.55
N ASP A 408 22.51 -0.02 -6.14
CA ASP A 408 21.57 0.88 -6.82
C ASP A 408 20.84 0.21 -7.99
#